data_5ac5151cb787e932161e5673aa113288
#
_entry.id   5ac5151cb787e932161e5673aa113288
#
_cell.length_a   1.000
_cell.length_b   1.000
_cell.length_c   1.000
_cell.angle_alpha   90.00
_cell.angle_beta   90.00
_cell.angle_gamma   90.00
#
_symmetry.space_group_name_H-M   'P 1'
#
loop_
_entity.id
_entity.type
_entity.pdbx_description
1 polymer ?
#
loop_
_entity_poly.entity_id
_entity_poly.type
_entity_poly.pdbx_seq_one_letter_code
_entity_poly.pdbx_strand_id
1 'polypeptide(L)'
;MKHISDEIRKIIPEMRRVQQIHFIGIGGAGMSGIAEILLNEGYDISGSDITDGVVTQRLAQAGAKIFIGHQAENVQGASVVVVSSAIHEDNPELIAAKQNRIPVIQRAQMLAEIMRFRHGIAVAGTHGKTTTTAMISMIYTQAKLDPTFVNGGLVKSAGKNAHLGASRYLIAEADESDASFLHL
;
A
#
# COMPACT_ATOMS: atom_id res chain seq x y z
N MET A 1 4.29 -8.79 20.76
CA MET A 1 4.31 -8.41 19.31
C MET A 1 4.51 -6.91 19.04
N LYS A 2 4.65 -6.05 20.06
CA LYS A 2 4.91 -4.59 19.89
C LYS A 2 6.39 -4.19 19.62
N HIS A 3 7.36 -5.09 19.84
CA HIS A 3 8.79 -4.72 19.79
C HIS A 3 9.42 -4.68 18.39
N ILE A 4 8.88 -5.38 17.40
CA ILE A 4 9.47 -5.41 16.05
C ILE A 4 9.11 -4.13 15.28
N SER A 5 7.92 -3.57 15.49
CA SER A 5 7.47 -2.34 14.84
C SER A 5 8.29 -1.10 15.26
N ASP A 6 8.74 -1.04 16.51
CA ASP A 6 9.53 0.10 17.02
C ASP A 6 10.98 0.11 16.51
N GLU A 7 11.55 -1.05 16.22
CA GLU A 7 12.88 -1.13 15.61
C GLU A 7 12.86 -0.79 14.13
N ILE A 8 11.83 -1.23 13.39
CA ILE A 8 11.66 -0.90 11.97
C ILE A 8 11.39 0.61 11.79
N ARG A 9 10.61 1.24 12.66
CA ARG A 9 10.40 2.70 12.68
C ARG A 9 11.69 3.50 12.86
N LYS A 10 12.71 2.93 13.51
CA LYS A 10 14.04 3.58 13.64
C LYS A 10 14.86 3.53 12.35
N ILE A 11 14.49 2.66 11.41
CA ILE A 11 15.25 2.43 10.17
C ILE A 11 14.77 3.32 9.02
N ILE A 12 13.57 3.95 9.12
CA ILE A 12 12.98 4.80 8.06
C ILE A 12 12.93 6.27 8.54
N PRO A 13 14.04 7.03 8.48
CA PRO A 13 14.12 8.38 9.06
C PRO A 13 13.19 9.39 8.40
N GLU A 14 12.93 9.25 7.08
CA GLU A 14 12.18 10.24 6.30
C GLU A 14 10.67 10.14 6.50
N MET A 15 10.14 8.96 6.80
CA MET A 15 8.72 8.78 7.11
C MET A 15 8.36 9.04 8.58
N ARG A 16 9.31 9.39 9.44
CA ARG A 16 9.07 9.66 10.88
C ARG A 16 8.06 10.79 11.15
N ARG A 17 7.87 11.70 10.20
CA ARG A 17 6.90 12.81 10.30
C ARG A 17 5.51 12.43 9.82
N VAL A 18 5.39 11.32 9.08
CA VAL A 18 4.11 10.81 8.58
C VAL A 18 3.56 9.86 9.63
N GLN A 19 2.47 10.26 10.29
CA GLN A 19 1.81 9.42 11.30
C GLN A 19 0.55 8.78 10.73
N GLN A 20 -0.32 9.57 10.15
CA GLN A 20 -1.59 9.12 9.60
C GLN A 20 -1.57 9.18 8.07
N ILE A 21 -1.80 8.06 7.43
CA ILE A 21 -1.85 7.92 5.97
C ILE A 21 -3.29 7.60 5.57
N HIS A 22 -3.85 8.43 4.69
CA HIS A 22 -5.21 8.20 4.18
C HIS A 22 -5.18 7.71 2.74
N PHE A 23 -5.94 6.65 2.45
CA PHE A 23 -6.04 6.03 1.14
C PHE A 23 -7.41 6.28 0.52
N ILE A 24 -7.48 6.95 -0.64
CA ILE A 24 -8.73 7.09 -1.40
C ILE A 24 -8.85 5.89 -2.35
N GLY A 25 -9.92 5.08 -2.19
CA GLY A 25 -10.10 3.81 -2.89
C GLY A 25 -9.26 2.68 -2.27
N ILE A 26 -9.25 2.58 -0.95
CA ILE A 26 -8.41 1.65 -0.17
C ILE A 26 -8.67 0.17 -0.49
N GLY A 27 -9.89 -0.18 -0.93
CA GLY A 27 -10.28 -1.55 -1.29
C GLY A 27 -9.70 -2.05 -2.61
N GLY A 28 -9.13 -1.16 -3.43
CA GLY A 28 -8.46 -1.54 -4.67
C GLY A 28 -7.29 -2.50 -4.42
N ALA A 29 -7.07 -3.47 -5.33
CA ALA A 29 -6.11 -4.57 -5.13
C ALA A 29 -4.69 -4.08 -4.79
N GLY A 30 -4.16 -3.09 -5.54
CA GLY A 30 -2.84 -2.52 -5.28
C GLY A 30 -2.81 -1.58 -4.07
N MET A 31 -3.92 -0.87 -3.78
CA MET A 31 -4.03 0.04 -2.64
C MET A 31 -4.06 -0.72 -1.32
N SER A 32 -4.90 -1.74 -1.23
CA SER A 32 -5.08 -2.56 -0.03
C SER A 32 -3.80 -3.26 0.41
N GLY A 33 -3.00 -3.74 -0.55
CA GLY A 33 -1.71 -4.38 -0.25
C GLY A 33 -0.73 -3.42 0.41
N ILE A 34 -0.62 -2.20 -0.12
CA ILE A 34 0.24 -1.15 0.45
C ILE A 34 -0.26 -0.73 1.83
N ALA A 35 -1.58 -0.52 1.97
CA ALA A 35 -2.20 -0.17 3.24
C ALA A 35 -1.95 -1.24 4.32
N GLU A 36 -2.06 -2.53 3.97
CA GLU A 36 -1.79 -3.64 4.87
C GLU A 36 -0.32 -3.68 5.34
N ILE A 37 0.63 -3.43 4.44
CA ILE A 37 2.06 -3.36 4.79
C ILE A 37 2.31 -2.22 5.77
N LEU A 38 1.85 -1.01 5.46
CA LEU A 38 2.06 0.16 6.31
C LEU A 38 1.38 0.03 7.68
N LEU A 39 0.18 -0.56 7.72
CA LEU A 39 -0.53 -0.87 8.95
C LEU A 39 0.28 -1.81 9.85
N ASN A 40 0.86 -2.88 9.27
CA ASN A 40 1.72 -3.82 9.98
C ASN A 40 3.06 -3.19 10.42
N GLU A 41 3.54 -2.18 9.70
CA GLU A 41 4.70 -1.38 10.09
C GLU A 41 4.36 -0.36 11.20
N GLY A 42 3.08 -0.28 11.59
CA GLY A 42 2.60 0.51 12.73
C GLY A 42 2.25 1.95 12.38
N TYR A 43 1.98 2.26 11.11
CA TYR A 43 1.37 3.54 10.73
C TYR A 43 -0.12 3.54 11.05
N ASP A 44 -0.66 4.72 11.37
CA ASP A 44 -2.09 4.92 11.50
C ASP A 44 -2.71 5.03 10.10
N ILE A 45 -3.45 4.02 9.71
CA ILE A 45 -4.06 3.94 8.38
C ILE A 45 -5.53 4.28 8.45
N SER A 46 -5.94 5.20 7.59
CA SER A 46 -7.35 5.43 7.27
C SER A 46 -7.57 5.33 5.76
N GLY A 47 -8.79 5.11 5.35
CA GLY A 47 -9.11 5.13 3.93
C GLY A 47 -10.59 5.04 3.66
N SER A 48 -10.95 5.44 2.45
CA SER A 48 -12.32 5.41 1.94
C SER A 48 -12.45 4.46 0.76
N ASP A 49 -13.62 3.91 0.60
CA ASP A 49 -14.01 3.15 -0.59
C ASP A 49 -15.52 3.30 -0.84
N ILE A 50 -15.95 3.13 -2.08
CA ILE A 50 -17.38 3.14 -2.42
C ILE A 50 -18.09 1.85 -1.98
N THR A 51 -17.32 0.78 -1.76
CA THR A 51 -17.83 -0.56 -1.49
C THR A 51 -17.40 -1.04 -0.11
N ASP A 52 -18.37 -1.46 0.70
CA ASP A 52 -18.10 -2.25 1.90
C ASP A 52 -17.92 -3.72 1.49
N GLY A 53 -16.69 -4.10 1.22
CA GLY A 53 -16.32 -5.41 0.71
C GLY A 53 -15.41 -6.19 1.65
N VAL A 54 -15.10 -7.44 1.30
CA VAL A 54 -14.23 -8.33 2.09
C VAL A 54 -12.86 -7.68 2.37
N VAL A 55 -12.34 -6.88 1.42
CA VAL A 55 -11.04 -6.23 1.56
C VAL A 55 -11.08 -5.10 2.59
N THR A 56 -12.08 -4.22 2.51
CA THR A 56 -12.25 -3.11 3.46
C THR A 56 -12.52 -3.62 4.88
N GLN A 57 -13.34 -4.66 5.02
CA GLN A 57 -13.61 -5.31 6.31
C GLN A 57 -12.36 -5.95 6.91
N ARG A 58 -11.53 -6.61 6.10
CA ARG A 58 -10.25 -7.18 6.54
C ARG A 58 -9.29 -6.10 7.04
N LEU A 59 -9.18 -4.99 6.33
CA LEU A 59 -8.35 -3.85 6.75
C LEU A 59 -8.87 -3.21 8.04
N ALA A 60 -10.19 -3.08 8.20
CA ALA A 60 -10.80 -2.59 9.43
C ALA A 60 -10.50 -3.52 10.62
N GLN A 61 -10.61 -4.85 10.44
CA GLN A 61 -10.24 -5.83 11.46
C GLN A 61 -8.75 -5.79 11.82
N ALA A 62 -7.90 -5.42 10.85
CA ALA A 62 -6.46 -5.24 11.07
C ALA A 62 -6.12 -3.90 11.77
N GLY A 63 -7.10 -3.00 11.97
CA GLY A 63 -6.95 -1.75 12.70
C GLY A 63 -7.00 -0.47 11.84
N ALA A 64 -7.25 -0.57 10.54
CA ALA A 64 -7.45 0.61 9.69
C ALA A 64 -8.82 1.27 9.96
N LYS A 65 -8.87 2.59 9.93
CA LYS A 65 -10.13 3.35 9.99
C LYS A 65 -10.74 3.45 8.60
N ILE A 66 -11.81 2.73 8.34
CA ILE A 66 -12.47 2.65 7.04
C ILE A 66 -13.72 3.54 6.99
N PHE A 67 -13.86 4.28 5.89
CA PHE A 67 -15.03 5.08 5.55
C PHE A 67 -15.69 4.52 4.29
N ILE A 68 -17.00 4.37 4.30
CA ILE A 68 -17.75 3.99 3.11
C ILE A 68 -18.33 5.25 2.47
N GLY A 69 -17.99 5.47 1.21
CA GLY A 69 -18.23 6.70 0.48
C GLY A 69 -17.11 7.72 0.64
N HIS A 70 -17.08 8.68 -0.27
CA HIS A 70 -16.07 9.75 -0.32
C HIS A 70 -16.64 11.04 0.24
N GLN A 71 -16.08 11.55 1.32
CA GLN A 71 -16.48 12.80 1.97
C GLN A 71 -15.23 13.62 2.35
N ALA A 72 -15.34 14.95 2.26
CA ALA A 72 -14.23 15.87 2.53
C ALA A 72 -13.62 15.69 3.93
N GLU A 73 -14.45 15.31 4.89
CA GLU A 73 -14.08 15.12 6.30
C GLU A 73 -13.19 13.90 6.52
N ASN A 74 -13.21 12.92 5.63
CA ASN A 74 -12.46 11.68 5.79
C ASN A 74 -10.93 11.88 5.81
N VAL A 75 -10.44 12.94 5.16
CA VAL A 75 -9.00 13.28 5.12
C VAL A 75 -8.53 14.08 6.33
N GLN A 76 -9.43 14.38 7.27
CA GLN A 76 -9.08 15.19 8.44
C GLN A 76 -8.05 14.49 9.32
N GLY A 77 -6.94 15.18 9.61
CA GLY A 77 -5.83 14.64 10.38
C GLY A 77 -4.82 13.83 9.58
N ALA A 78 -5.06 13.56 8.29
CA ALA A 78 -4.09 12.86 7.46
C ALA A 78 -2.81 13.69 7.27
N SER A 79 -1.67 13.04 7.43
CA SER A 79 -0.35 13.61 7.13
C SER A 79 -0.04 13.54 5.63
N VAL A 80 -0.60 12.56 4.95
CA VAL A 80 -0.49 12.35 3.50
C VAL A 80 -1.72 11.58 2.99
N VAL A 81 -2.12 11.89 1.76
CA VAL A 81 -3.20 11.18 1.05
C VAL A 81 -2.61 10.40 -0.11
N VAL A 82 -2.95 9.13 -0.20
CA VAL A 82 -2.55 8.23 -1.29
C VAL A 82 -3.73 7.99 -2.22
N VAL A 83 -3.51 8.20 -3.51
CA VAL A 83 -4.55 8.01 -4.54
C VAL A 83 -4.08 7.04 -5.62
N SER A 84 -5.03 6.36 -6.26
CA SER A 84 -4.81 5.61 -7.49
C SER A 84 -5.20 6.44 -8.71
N SER A 85 -4.76 6.03 -9.89
CA SER A 85 -5.13 6.65 -11.18
C SER A 85 -6.64 6.55 -11.49
N ALA A 86 -7.38 5.70 -10.77
CA ALA A 86 -8.83 5.55 -10.92
C ALA A 86 -9.64 6.64 -10.19
N ILE A 87 -9.01 7.45 -9.34
CA ILE A 87 -9.69 8.52 -8.60
C ILE A 87 -9.76 9.78 -9.47
N HIS A 88 -10.98 10.25 -9.72
CA HIS A 88 -11.23 11.45 -10.51
C HIS A 88 -10.89 12.73 -9.72
N GLU A 89 -10.53 13.79 -10.47
CA GLU A 89 -10.14 15.09 -9.91
C GLU A 89 -11.25 15.79 -9.10
N ASP A 90 -12.51 15.46 -9.33
CA ASP A 90 -13.70 15.96 -8.65
C ASP A 90 -14.02 15.21 -7.33
N ASN A 91 -13.20 14.23 -6.95
CA ASN A 91 -13.38 13.51 -5.69
C ASN A 91 -13.30 14.49 -4.50
N PRO A 92 -14.30 14.52 -3.60
CA PRO A 92 -14.37 15.49 -2.50
C PRO A 92 -13.18 15.37 -1.52
N GLU A 93 -12.64 14.19 -1.32
CA GLU A 93 -11.47 13.97 -0.46
C GLU A 93 -10.20 14.53 -1.11
N LEU A 94 -10.05 14.35 -2.43
CA LEU A 94 -8.92 14.89 -3.17
C LEU A 94 -8.95 16.42 -3.18
N ILE A 95 -10.13 17.02 -3.38
CA ILE A 95 -10.34 18.46 -3.30
C ILE A 95 -10.00 18.98 -1.90
N ALA A 96 -10.52 18.32 -0.85
CA ALA A 96 -10.28 18.72 0.54
C ALA A 96 -8.80 18.60 0.91
N ALA A 97 -8.11 17.55 0.47
CA ALA A 97 -6.67 17.38 0.69
C ALA A 97 -5.87 18.54 0.07
N LYS A 98 -6.17 18.89 -1.19
CA LYS A 98 -5.54 20.03 -1.89
C LYS A 98 -5.80 21.36 -1.17
N GLN A 99 -7.05 21.64 -0.74
CA GLN A 99 -7.43 22.85 -0.02
C GLN A 99 -6.72 22.97 1.34
N ASN A 100 -6.58 21.87 2.05
CA ASN A 100 -5.92 21.82 3.35
C ASN A 100 -4.40 21.67 3.26
N ARG A 101 -3.83 21.71 2.04
CA ARG A 101 -2.39 21.53 1.76
C ARG A 101 -1.83 20.22 2.32
N ILE A 102 -2.66 19.17 2.36
CA ILE A 102 -2.21 17.84 2.69
C ILE A 102 -1.51 17.27 1.44
N PRO A 103 -0.28 16.77 1.54
CA PRO A 103 0.41 16.15 0.42
C PRO A 103 -0.42 15.02 -0.19
N VAL A 104 -0.56 15.01 -1.50
CA VAL A 104 -1.24 13.94 -2.25
C VAL A 104 -0.19 13.25 -3.12
N ILE A 105 -0.06 11.95 -2.96
CA ILE A 105 0.88 11.14 -3.73
C ILE A 105 0.17 9.98 -4.42
N GLN A 106 0.73 9.54 -5.53
CA GLN A 106 0.22 8.39 -6.25
C GLN A 106 0.58 7.09 -5.53
N ARG A 107 -0.26 6.06 -5.70
CA ARG A 107 0.00 4.70 -5.19
C ARG A 107 1.43 4.22 -5.51
N ALA A 108 1.89 4.47 -6.74
CA ALA A 108 3.23 4.11 -7.20
C ALA A 108 4.35 4.78 -6.40
N GLN A 109 4.18 6.06 -6.08
CA GLN A 109 5.14 6.80 -5.26
C GLN A 109 5.21 6.26 -3.84
N MET A 110 4.06 5.92 -3.24
CA MET A 110 4.05 5.29 -1.92
C MET A 110 4.73 3.92 -1.94
N LEU A 111 4.51 3.11 -2.98
CA LEU A 111 5.19 1.83 -3.14
C LEU A 111 6.71 2.02 -3.28
N ALA A 112 7.15 3.00 -4.06
CA ALA A 112 8.56 3.33 -4.23
C ALA A 112 9.20 3.73 -2.90
N GLU A 113 8.53 4.53 -2.08
CA GLU A 113 9.03 4.88 -0.75
C GLU A 113 9.18 3.66 0.16
N ILE A 114 8.24 2.72 0.13
CA ILE A 114 8.36 1.45 0.88
C ILE A 114 9.54 0.62 0.35
N MET A 115 9.75 0.57 -0.98
CA MET A 115 10.84 -0.18 -1.60
C MET A 115 12.22 0.42 -1.35
N ARG A 116 12.32 1.72 -1.18
CA ARG A 116 13.57 2.47 -1.03
C ARG A 116 14.47 1.96 0.11
N PHE A 117 13.87 1.43 1.16
CA PHE A 117 14.56 0.90 2.34
C PHE A 117 14.66 -0.63 2.37
N ARG A 118 14.27 -1.29 1.26
CA ARG A 118 14.25 -2.74 1.13
C ARG A 118 15.03 -3.17 -0.11
N HIS A 119 15.37 -4.46 -0.18
CA HIS A 119 15.86 -5.05 -1.43
C HIS A 119 14.65 -5.28 -2.34
N GLY A 120 14.32 -4.25 -3.13
CA GLY A 120 13.18 -4.25 -4.03
C GLY A 120 13.44 -5.09 -5.29
N ILE A 121 12.47 -5.91 -5.65
CA ILE A 121 12.39 -6.63 -6.94
C ILE A 121 11.11 -6.16 -7.61
N ALA A 122 11.24 -5.31 -8.63
CA ALA A 122 10.12 -4.82 -9.42
C ALA A 122 9.92 -5.69 -10.66
N VAL A 123 8.71 -6.20 -10.86
CA VAL A 123 8.34 -7.00 -12.03
C VAL A 123 7.52 -6.14 -12.97
N ALA A 124 8.14 -5.69 -14.06
CA ALA A 124 7.50 -4.89 -15.12
C ALA A 124 7.16 -5.77 -16.33
N GLY A 125 6.28 -5.27 -17.20
CA GLY A 125 5.90 -5.92 -18.46
C GLY A 125 4.42 -5.79 -18.76
N THR A 126 4.05 -5.88 -20.03
CA THR A 126 2.66 -5.77 -20.50
C THR A 126 1.76 -6.91 -20.02
N HIS A 127 2.32 -8.12 -19.93
CA HIS A 127 1.61 -9.34 -19.52
C HIS A 127 2.46 -10.17 -18.55
N GLY A 128 1.78 -10.97 -17.73
CA GLY A 128 2.45 -11.96 -16.85
C GLY A 128 3.05 -11.39 -15.56
N LYS A 129 2.94 -10.09 -15.29
CA LYS A 129 3.45 -9.46 -14.07
C LYS A 129 3.01 -10.21 -12.81
N THR A 130 1.70 -10.35 -12.61
CA THR A 130 1.09 -11.02 -11.44
C THR A 130 1.62 -12.45 -11.26
N THR A 131 1.70 -13.21 -12.36
CA THR A 131 2.18 -14.58 -12.31
C THR A 131 3.67 -14.65 -11.98
N THR A 132 4.48 -13.80 -12.59
CA THR A 132 5.93 -13.74 -12.35
C THR A 132 6.22 -13.30 -10.91
N THR A 133 5.55 -12.28 -10.42
CA THR A 133 5.66 -11.82 -9.02
C THR A 133 5.27 -12.92 -8.05
N ALA A 134 4.19 -13.67 -8.33
CA ALA A 134 3.79 -14.79 -7.51
C ALA A 134 4.84 -15.92 -7.51
N MET A 135 5.42 -16.25 -8.67
CA MET A 135 6.47 -17.28 -8.77
C MET A 135 7.73 -16.89 -8.00
N ILE A 136 8.20 -15.64 -8.14
CA ILE A 136 9.37 -15.14 -7.41
C ILE A 136 9.07 -15.18 -5.90
N SER A 137 7.91 -14.72 -5.47
CA SER A 137 7.50 -14.74 -4.06
C SER A 137 7.47 -16.16 -3.49
N MET A 138 6.98 -17.13 -4.26
CA MET A 138 6.99 -18.56 -3.87
C MET A 138 8.41 -19.09 -3.73
N ILE A 139 9.31 -18.79 -4.69
CA ILE A 139 10.71 -19.22 -4.64
C ILE A 139 11.38 -18.69 -3.36
N TYR A 140 11.21 -17.39 -3.07
CA TYR A 140 11.78 -16.79 -1.87
C TYR A 140 11.19 -17.37 -0.59
N THR A 141 9.88 -17.66 -0.57
CA THR A 141 9.21 -18.29 0.57
C THR A 141 9.75 -19.72 0.78
N GLN A 142 9.89 -20.51 -0.28
CA GLN A 142 10.45 -21.86 -0.21
C GLN A 142 11.93 -21.85 0.24
N ALA A 143 12.69 -20.83 -0.15
CA ALA A 143 14.03 -20.58 0.34
C ALA A 143 14.09 -20.08 1.80
N LYS A 144 12.96 -20.00 2.50
CA LYS A 144 12.81 -19.51 3.87
C LYS A 144 13.29 -18.05 4.07
N LEU A 145 13.19 -17.25 3.03
CA LEU A 145 13.60 -15.84 3.04
C LEU A 145 12.46 -14.90 3.49
N ASP A 146 11.23 -15.41 3.61
CA ASP A 146 10.04 -14.67 4.07
C ASP A 146 9.94 -13.25 3.47
N PRO A 147 9.73 -13.10 2.13
CA PRO A 147 9.71 -11.81 1.47
C PRO A 147 8.40 -11.07 1.74
N THR A 148 8.47 -9.74 1.79
CA THR A 148 7.27 -8.91 1.58
C THR A 148 6.91 -8.95 0.10
N PHE A 149 5.63 -9.08 -0.25
CA PHE A 149 5.20 -8.95 -1.64
C PHE A 149 3.91 -8.16 -1.79
N VAL A 150 3.80 -7.45 -2.92
CA VAL A 150 2.59 -6.72 -3.35
C VAL A 150 2.27 -7.15 -4.78
N ASN A 151 1.09 -7.71 -4.97
CA ASN A 151 0.62 -8.22 -6.25
C ASN A 151 -0.66 -7.47 -6.65
N GLY A 152 -0.83 -7.15 -7.92
CA GLY A 152 -2.04 -6.50 -8.45
C GLY A 152 -3.28 -7.42 -8.44
N GLY A 153 -3.10 -8.73 -8.23
CA GLY A 153 -4.15 -9.73 -8.13
C GLY A 153 -3.91 -10.71 -6.98
N LEU A 154 -4.93 -11.53 -6.69
CA LEU A 154 -4.82 -12.58 -5.67
C LEU A 154 -3.76 -13.62 -6.06
N VAL A 155 -2.76 -13.80 -5.21
CA VAL A 155 -1.83 -14.93 -5.30
C VAL A 155 -2.56 -16.16 -4.76
N LYS A 156 -3.06 -17.02 -5.66
CA LYS A 156 -3.90 -18.18 -5.29
C LYS A 156 -3.25 -19.10 -4.25
N SER A 157 -1.94 -19.27 -4.30
CA SER A 157 -1.17 -20.08 -3.36
C SER A 157 -1.10 -19.48 -1.94
N ALA A 158 -1.17 -18.14 -1.83
CA ALA A 158 -1.12 -17.43 -0.55
C ALA A 158 -2.51 -16.95 -0.07
N GLY A 159 -3.54 -16.99 -0.94
CA GLY A 159 -4.88 -16.47 -0.66
C GLY A 159 -4.93 -14.97 -0.42
N LYS A 160 -3.84 -14.25 -0.72
CA LYS A 160 -3.64 -12.83 -0.47
C LYS A 160 -3.01 -12.15 -1.67
N ASN A 161 -3.27 -10.86 -1.83
CA ASN A 161 -2.61 -9.99 -2.82
C ASN A 161 -1.37 -9.28 -2.25
N ALA A 162 -1.18 -9.32 -0.94
CA ALA A 162 0.01 -8.79 -0.28
C ALA A 162 0.36 -9.62 0.96
N HIS A 163 1.63 -9.60 1.31
CA HIS A 163 2.17 -10.22 2.53
C HIS A 163 3.32 -9.35 3.05
N LEU A 164 3.34 -9.09 4.35
CA LEU A 164 4.50 -8.52 5.01
C LEU A 164 5.37 -9.65 5.54
N GLY A 165 6.53 -9.83 4.93
CA GLY A 165 7.55 -10.76 5.40
C GLY A 165 8.52 -10.10 6.39
N ALA A 166 9.22 -10.92 7.17
CA ALA A 166 10.21 -10.45 8.14
C ALA A 166 11.56 -10.06 7.49
N SER A 167 11.77 -10.42 6.21
CA SER A 167 13.03 -10.13 5.55
C SER A 167 13.07 -8.75 4.89
N ARG A 168 14.27 -8.35 4.47
CA ARG A 168 14.49 -7.12 3.72
C ARG A 168 14.01 -7.15 2.27
N TYR A 169 13.59 -8.29 1.75
CA TYR A 169 13.14 -8.43 0.36
C TYR A 169 11.71 -7.94 0.20
N LEU A 170 11.48 -7.12 -0.83
CA LEU A 170 10.16 -6.69 -1.26
C LEU A 170 10.01 -6.96 -2.75
N ILE A 171 8.99 -7.74 -3.11
CA ILE A 171 8.68 -8.12 -4.49
C ILE A 171 7.37 -7.45 -4.87
N ALA A 172 7.37 -6.63 -5.92
CA ALA A 172 6.18 -5.88 -6.33
C ALA A 172 6.01 -5.88 -7.85
N GLU A 173 4.75 -5.78 -8.27
CA GLU A 173 4.44 -5.46 -9.66
C GLU A 173 4.69 -3.97 -9.91
N ALA A 174 5.39 -3.66 -11.00
CA ALA A 174 5.50 -2.31 -11.55
C ALA A 174 4.50 -2.19 -12.70
N ASP A 175 3.43 -1.41 -12.48
CA ASP A 175 2.39 -1.23 -13.49
C ASP A 175 2.73 -0.07 -14.42
N GLU A 176 2.52 -0.29 -15.73
CA GLU A 176 2.71 0.74 -16.75
C GLU A 176 1.61 1.81 -16.68
N SER A 177 0.40 1.44 -16.24
CA SER A 177 -0.77 2.33 -16.21
C SER A 177 -0.64 3.49 -15.22
N ASP A 178 0.18 3.33 -14.16
CA ASP A 178 0.44 4.37 -13.17
C ASP A 178 1.92 4.82 -13.15
N ALA A 179 2.68 4.42 -14.17
CA ALA A 179 4.11 4.72 -14.30
C ALA A 179 4.95 4.29 -13.07
N SER A 180 4.52 3.24 -12.34
CA SER A 180 5.20 2.73 -11.14
C SER A 180 6.69 2.50 -11.37
N PHE A 181 7.05 1.99 -12.57
CA PHE A 181 8.44 1.71 -12.92
C PHE A 181 9.35 2.94 -13.02
N LEU A 182 8.78 4.15 -13.14
CA LEU A 182 9.55 5.39 -13.15
C LEU A 182 9.96 5.87 -11.74
N HIS A 183 9.37 5.30 -10.72
CA HIS A 183 9.59 5.66 -9.33
C HIS A 183 10.39 4.61 -8.55
N LEU A 184 10.53 3.41 -9.12
CA LEU A 184 11.27 2.27 -8.59
C LEU A 184 12.68 2.20 -9.18
#